data_43ccaf0f8db56704e32a98414abba716
#
_entry.id   43ccaf0f8db56704e32a98414abba716
#
_cell.length_a   1.000
_cell.length_b   1.000
_cell.length_c   1.000
_cell.angle_alpha   90.00
_cell.angle_beta   90.00
_cell.angle_gamma   90.00
#
_symmetry.space_group_name_H-M   'P 1'
#
loop_
_entity.id
_entity.type
_entity.pdbx_description
1 polymer ?
#
loop_
_entity_poly.entity_id
_entity_poly.type
_entity_poly.pdbx_seq_one_letter_code
_entity_poly.pdbx_strand_id
1 'polypeptide(L)'
;MNLTLHVWRQKNARTPGRFVTYAAPDVSEDMSFLEMLDVVNERLIEKGEDPIHFDHDCREGICGTCGMMINGEAHGSLEGTTVCQLHMRFFKDGDEIIIEPWRSRAFPVIKDLVVDRGALDRIIQSGGFISINTGSAPDGNAIPVAKGAADVAMDTAACIGCGACVAQCPNGAAQLFVAAKISHLGFLPQGQPERWQRAEAMVAQMEQEAFGSCTNYGECEAACPKEISIDFIARLNHDFLRATLWRAPKARGGGGAG
;
A
#
# COMPACT_ATOMS: atom_id res chain seq x y z
N MET A 1 24.60 -12.04 14.97
CA MET A 1 24.71 -10.64 15.40
C MET A 1 23.80 -10.38 16.59
N ASN A 2 24.14 -9.38 17.40
CA ASN A 2 23.32 -8.95 18.55
C ASN A 2 22.76 -7.57 18.25
N LEU A 3 21.46 -7.40 18.37
CA LEU A 3 20.77 -6.17 18.00
C LEU A 3 19.95 -5.65 19.16
N THR A 4 19.69 -4.34 19.17
CA THR A 4 18.78 -3.68 20.10
C THR A 4 17.59 -3.16 19.30
N LEU A 5 16.38 -3.63 19.66
CA LEU A 5 15.16 -3.24 18.98
C LEU A 5 14.37 -2.26 19.83
N HIS A 6 14.03 -1.11 19.28
CA HIS A 6 13.09 -0.15 19.86
C HIS A 6 11.76 -0.29 19.15
N VAL A 7 10.85 -1.08 19.73
CA VAL A 7 9.58 -1.44 19.09
C VAL A 7 8.44 -0.62 19.66
N TRP A 8 7.63 -0.04 18.79
CA TRP A 8 6.39 0.61 19.19
C TRP A 8 5.40 -0.41 19.74
N ARG A 9 4.96 -0.21 20.98
CA ARG A 9 3.96 -1.04 21.64
C ARG A 9 2.74 -0.21 21.98
N GLN A 10 1.58 -0.68 21.52
CA GLN A 10 0.30 -0.01 21.72
C GLN A 10 -0.82 -1.05 21.84
N LYS A 11 -1.56 -1.02 22.93
CA LYS A 11 -2.59 -2.03 23.22
C LYS A 11 -3.77 -1.98 22.24
N ASN A 12 -4.17 -0.79 21.80
CA ASN A 12 -5.28 -0.56 20.86
C ASN A 12 -5.28 0.91 20.42
N ALA A 13 -6.16 1.27 19.46
CA ALA A 13 -6.26 2.63 18.92
C ALA A 13 -6.57 3.74 19.95
N ARG A 14 -7.10 3.41 21.13
CA ARG A 14 -7.52 4.37 22.16
C ARG A 14 -6.47 4.60 23.25
N THR A 15 -5.45 3.75 23.32
CA THR A 15 -4.38 3.86 24.31
C THR A 15 -3.15 4.50 23.68
N PRO A 16 -2.41 5.37 24.41
CA PRO A 16 -1.13 5.88 23.91
C PRO A 16 -0.13 4.74 23.75
N GLY A 17 0.62 4.77 22.64
CA GLY A 17 1.73 3.86 22.42
C GLY A 17 3.02 4.40 23.02
N ARG A 18 4.02 3.53 23.13
CA ARG A 18 5.39 3.87 23.57
C ARG A 18 6.40 2.93 22.94
N PHE A 19 7.63 3.35 22.84
CA PHE A 19 8.72 2.46 22.51
C PHE A 19 9.10 1.58 23.73
N VAL A 20 9.34 0.31 23.44
CA VAL A 20 9.87 -0.68 24.38
C VAL A 20 11.11 -1.29 23.76
N THR A 21 12.17 -1.41 24.55
CA THR A 21 13.45 -1.92 24.09
C THR A 21 13.55 -3.43 24.33
N TYR A 22 13.96 -4.16 23.31
CA TYR A 22 14.19 -5.60 23.32
C TYR A 22 15.60 -5.92 22.84
N ALA A 23 16.24 -6.89 23.45
CA ALA A 23 17.48 -7.47 22.94
C ALA A 23 17.15 -8.61 21.96
N ALA A 24 17.80 -8.62 20.81
CA ALA A 24 17.76 -9.70 19.84
C ALA A 24 19.18 -10.29 19.68
N PRO A 25 19.61 -11.19 20.59
CA PRO A 25 20.92 -11.82 20.51
C PRO A 25 20.89 -13.00 19.52
N ASP A 26 22.08 -13.35 19.00
CA ASP A 26 22.32 -14.52 18.17
C ASP A 26 21.52 -14.55 16.86
N VAL A 27 21.20 -13.37 16.30
CA VAL A 27 20.49 -13.25 15.01
C VAL A 27 21.41 -13.68 13.88
N SER A 28 20.94 -14.61 13.02
CA SER A 28 21.64 -15.00 11.80
C SER A 28 21.46 -13.94 10.72
N GLU A 29 22.50 -13.72 9.92
CA GLU A 29 22.47 -12.82 8.76
C GLU A 29 21.50 -13.33 7.65
N ASP A 30 21.24 -14.63 7.63
CA ASP A 30 20.36 -15.25 6.63
C ASP A 30 18.87 -15.19 6.98
N MET A 31 18.52 -14.86 8.22
CA MET A 31 17.14 -14.63 8.62
C MET A 31 16.53 -13.44 7.88
N SER A 32 15.24 -13.52 7.57
CA SER A 32 14.45 -12.34 7.23
C SER A 32 14.16 -11.51 8.49
N PHE A 33 13.78 -10.25 8.30
CA PHE A 33 13.39 -9.36 9.39
C PHE A 33 12.21 -9.90 10.20
N LEU A 34 11.25 -10.57 9.54
CA LEU A 34 10.11 -11.20 10.21
C LEU A 34 10.53 -12.41 11.05
N GLU A 35 11.46 -13.24 10.55
CA GLU A 35 11.98 -14.37 11.33
C GLU A 35 12.72 -13.90 12.57
N MET A 36 13.46 -12.81 12.49
CA MET A 36 14.09 -12.18 13.67
C MET A 36 13.03 -11.75 14.70
N LEU A 37 11.91 -11.14 14.26
CA LEU A 37 10.79 -10.80 15.14
C LEU A 37 10.09 -12.03 15.71
N ASP A 38 9.95 -13.12 14.94
CA ASP A 38 9.41 -14.40 15.43
C ASP A 38 10.29 -14.94 16.58
N VAL A 39 11.62 -14.96 16.42
CA VAL A 39 12.55 -15.43 17.47
C VAL A 39 12.48 -14.55 18.73
N VAL A 40 12.34 -13.24 18.57
CA VAL A 40 12.11 -12.33 19.71
C VAL A 40 10.80 -12.67 20.42
N ASN A 41 9.73 -12.90 19.66
CA ASN A 41 8.42 -13.27 20.20
C ASN A 41 8.42 -14.61 20.93
N GLU A 42 9.11 -15.62 20.41
CA GLU A 42 9.28 -16.90 21.13
C GLU A 42 9.90 -16.69 22.51
N ARG A 43 10.96 -15.89 22.59
CA ARG A 43 11.62 -15.55 23.88
C ARG A 43 10.72 -14.77 24.84
N LEU A 44 9.84 -13.89 24.32
CA LEU A 44 8.86 -13.17 25.13
C LEU A 44 7.81 -14.13 25.70
N ILE A 45 7.29 -15.05 24.86
CA ILE A 45 6.32 -16.06 25.26
C ILE A 45 6.89 -16.99 26.35
N GLU A 46 8.14 -17.44 26.19
CA GLU A 46 8.82 -18.26 27.21
C GLU A 46 8.93 -17.57 28.57
N LYS A 47 9.05 -16.23 28.57
CA LYS A 47 9.08 -15.39 29.79
C LYS A 47 7.68 -15.05 30.32
N GLY A 48 6.61 -15.45 29.62
CA GLY A 48 5.23 -15.08 29.95
C GLY A 48 4.89 -13.61 29.63
N GLU A 49 5.67 -12.97 28.74
CA GLU A 49 5.45 -11.60 28.29
C GLU A 49 4.56 -11.56 27.03
N ASP A 50 3.83 -10.44 26.82
CA ASP A 50 2.96 -10.26 25.65
C ASP A 50 3.81 -10.10 24.37
N PRO A 51 3.66 -10.96 23.36
CA PRO A 51 4.44 -10.90 22.13
C PRO A 51 4.16 -9.62 21.35
N ILE A 52 5.11 -9.23 20.50
CA ILE A 52 4.96 -8.11 19.56
C ILE A 52 3.98 -8.53 18.47
N HIS A 53 2.90 -7.76 18.28
CA HIS A 53 1.92 -8.03 17.21
C HIS A 53 2.36 -7.35 15.92
N PHE A 54 2.50 -8.13 14.87
CA PHE A 54 2.75 -7.68 13.51
C PHE A 54 2.05 -8.60 12.51
N ASP A 55 1.66 -8.04 11.37
CA ASP A 55 1.00 -8.78 10.31
C ASP A 55 2.02 -9.43 9.37
N HIS A 56 1.72 -10.65 8.95
CA HIS A 56 2.42 -11.36 7.90
C HIS A 56 1.52 -12.43 7.29
N ASP A 57 1.82 -12.83 6.04
CA ASP A 57 1.12 -13.93 5.37
C ASP A 57 2.06 -14.63 4.38
N CYS A 58 2.18 -14.15 3.13
CA CYS A 58 2.88 -14.86 2.06
C CYS A 58 4.38 -15.08 2.31
N ARG A 59 5.06 -14.18 3.01
CA ARG A 59 6.53 -14.11 3.18
C ARG A 59 7.34 -14.09 1.87
N GLU A 60 6.66 -13.74 0.74
CA GLU A 60 7.23 -13.72 -0.62
C GLU A 60 7.14 -12.33 -1.28
N GLY A 61 6.78 -11.29 -0.52
CA GLY A 61 6.71 -9.93 -1.02
C GLY A 61 5.54 -9.63 -1.96
N ILE A 62 4.43 -10.37 -1.87
CA ILE A 62 3.30 -10.25 -2.81
C ILE A 62 1.94 -9.95 -2.17
N CYS A 63 1.77 -10.13 -0.85
CA CYS A 63 0.46 -9.92 -0.20
C CYS A 63 0.27 -8.52 0.41
N GLY A 64 1.36 -7.78 0.66
CA GLY A 64 1.31 -6.43 1.22
C GLY A 64 0.94 -6.33 2.70
N THR A 65 0.90 -7.44 3.48
CA THR A 65 0.48 -7.40 4.88
C THR A 65 1.57 -7.01 5.86
N CYS A 66 2.82 -7.38 5.62
CA CYS A 66 3.96 -7.23 6.52
C CYS A 66 4.51 -5.80 6.66
N GLY A 67 3.70 -4.77 6.37
CA GLY A 67 4.15 -3.39 6.34
C GLY A 67 4.44 -2.78 7.71
N MET A 68 5.64 -2.22 7.88
CA MET A 68 6.05 -1.43 9.05
C MET A 68 7.16 -0.46 8.69
N MET A 69 7.34 0.58 9.52
CA MET A 69 8.47 1.49 9.42
C MET A 69 9.67 0.89 10.15
N ILE A 70 10.83 0.89 9.50
CA ILE A 70 12.10 0.44 10.07
C ILE A 70 13.09 1.60 9.93
N ASN A 71 13.58 2.10 11.05
CA ASN A 71 14.46 3.29 11.10
C ASN A 71 13.90 4.52 10.35
N GLY A 72 12.58 4.69 10.36
CA GLY A 72 11.91 5.80 9.70
C GLY A 72 11.59 5.61 8.22
N GLU A 73 11.95 4.48 7.64
CA GLU A 73 11.70 4.12 6.23
C GLU A 73 10.65 3.00 6.12
N ALA A 74 9.71 3.17 5.20
CA ALA A 74 8.69 2.16 4.96
C ALA A 74 9.32 0.91 4.32
N HIS A 75 9.13 -0.24 4.96
CA HIS A 75 9.77 -1.52 4.64
C HIS A 75 11.29 -1.59 4.93
N GLY A 76 11.92 -0.53 5.45
CA GLY A 76 13.36 -0.44 5.68
C GLY A 76 14.12 0.13 4.49
N SER A 77 15.46 0.20 4.62
CA SER A 77 16.35 0.94 3.71
C SER A 77 16.65 0.26 2.37
N LEU A 78 16.17 -0.97 2.16
CA LEU A 78 16.41 -1.69 0.90
C LEU A 78 15.31 -1.37 -0.11
N GLU A 79 15.66 -0.64 -1.17
CA GLU A 79 14.74 -0.30 -2.26
C GLU A 79 14.10 -1.55 -2.91
N GLY A 80 12.89 -1.41 -3.44
CA GLY A 80 12.18 -2.47 -4.15
C GLY A 80 11.84 -3.70 -3.28
N THR A 81 11.91 -3.58 -1.95
CA THR A 81 11.85 -4.72 -1.03
C THR A 81 10.74 -4.55 0.02
N THR A 82 10.09 -5.65 0.38
CA THR A 82 9.13 -5.71 1.50
C THR A 82 9.83 -6.22 2.77
N VAL A 83 9.25 -5.97 3.95
CA VAL A 83 9.83 -6.41 5.24
C VAL A 83 10.10 -7.92 5.27
N CYS A 84 9.23 -8.73 4.69
CA CYS A 84 9.43 -10.18 4.66
C CYS A 84 10.59 -10.64 3.76
N GLN A 85 11.10 -9.76 2.90
CA GLN A 85 12.25 -10.01 2.02
C GLN A 85 13.49 -9.24 2.46
N LEU A 86 13.38 -8.36 3.46
CA LEU A 86 14.51 -7.69 4.08
C LEU A 86 15.25 -8.68 4.99
N HIS A 87 16.49 -9.02 4.64
CA HIS A 87 17.30 -9.96 5.42
C HIS A 87 18.19 -9.24 6.42
N MET A 88 18.54 -9.94 7.50
CA MET A 88 19.32 -9.35 8.59
C MET A 88 20.76 -9.01 8.18
N ARG A 89 21.29 -9.56 7.09
CA ARG A 89 22.59 -9.20 6.51
C ARG A 89 22.75 -7.73 6.12
N PHE A 90 21.63 -6.99 6.02
CA PHE A 90 21.64 -5.54 5.78
C PHE A 90 21.84 -4.70 7.04
N PHE A 91 21.92 -5.34 8.21
CA PHE A 91 22.21 -4.73 9.51
C PHE A 91 23.58 -5.21 10.01
N LYS A 92 24.11 -4.52 11.02
CA LYS A 92 25.41 -4.81 11.61
C LYS A 92 25.25 -5.24 13.06
N ASP A 93 26.22 -6.01 13.55
CA ASP A 93 26.30 -6.36 14.96
C ASP A 93 26.36 -5.09 15.83
N GLY A 94 25.49 -5.01 16.83
CA GLY A 94 25.35 -3.86 17.71
C GLY A 94 24.40 -2.76 17.21
N ASP A 95 23.76 -2.91 16.03
CA ASP A 95 22.81 -1.90 15.55
C ASP A 95 21.60 -1.75 16.48
N GLU A 96 21.13 -0.50 16.59
CA GLU A 96 19.85 -0.15 17.20
C GLU A 96 18.81 0.07 16.10
N ILE A 97 17.69 -0.64 16.16
CA ILE A 97 16.65 -0.64 15.14
C ILE A 97 15.34 -0.11 15.71
N ILE A 98 14.80 0.95 15.15
CA ILE A 98 13.51 1.53 15.51
C ILE A 98 12.43 0.92 14.62
N ILE A 99 11.38 0.34 15.23
CA ILE A 99 10.30 -0.36 14.53
C ILE A 99 8.97 0.25 14.94
N GLU A 100 8.21 0.75 13.96
CA GLU A 100 6.94 1.45 14.18
C GLU A 100 5.86 0.94 13.21
N PRO A 101 4.56 1.07 13.57
CA PRO A 101 3.49 0.83 12.62
C PRO A 101 3.50 1.88 11.48
N TRP A 102 2.73 1.67 10.42
CA TRP A 102 2.52 2.68 9.39
C TRP A 102 2.13 4.04 10.00
N ARG A 103 2.83 5.09 9.65
CA ARG A 103 2.58 6.47 10.08
C ARG A 103 1.54 7.12 9.19
N SER A 104 0.26 6.91 9.46
CA SER A 104 -0.83 7.60 8.74
C SER A 104 -2.08 7.69 9.60
N ARG A 105 -2.79 8.81 9.53
CA ARG A 105 -4.12 8.95 10.17
C ARG A 105 -5.16 8.00 9.56
N ALA A 106 -4.99 7.65 8.29
CA ALA A 106 -5.84 6.71 7.58
C ALA A 106 -5.60 5.25 7.96
N PHE A 107 -4.52 4.97 8.71
CA PHE A 107 -4.15 3.64 9.18
C PHE A 107 -4.10 3.60 10.72
N PRO A 108 -5.25 3.64 11.41
CA PRO A 108 -5.27 3.58 12.87
C PRO A 108 -4.68 2.28 13.37
N VAL A 109 -3.90 2.36 14.47
CA VAL A 109 -3.25 1.19 15.06
C VAL A 109 -4.31 0.28 15.70
N ILE A 110 -4.32 -0.99 15.33
CA ILE A 110 -5.10 -2.04 15.96
C ILE A 110 -4.40 -2.51 17.22
N LYS A 111 -3.16 -2.98 17.09
CA LYS A 111 -2.28 -3.35 18.21
C LYS A 111 -0.82 -3.34 17.71
N ASP A 112 0.07 -2.75 18.49
CA ASP A 112 1.52 -2.66 18.24
C ASP A 112 1.85 -2.18 16.81
N LEU A 113 2.31 -3.06 15.93
CA LEU A 113 2.69 -2.77 14.55
C LEU A 113 1.54 -3.02 13.55
N VAL A 114 0.42 -3.60 14.01
CA VAL A 114 -0.75 -3.90 13.18
C VAL A 114 -1.64 -2.68 13.06
N VAL A 115 -2.00 -2.32 11.83
CA VAL A 115 -2.85 -1.17 11.50
C VAL A 115 -4.07 -1.58 10.67
N ASP A 116 -5.15 -0.83 10.77
CA ASP A 116 -6.33 -0.97 9.90
C ASP A 116 -6.07 -0.26 8.56
N ARG A 117 -6.01 -1.02 7.47
CA ARG A 117 -5.85 -0.52 6.10
C ARG A 117 -7.15 -0.54 5.29
N GLY A 118 -8.29 -0.73 5.94
CA GLY A 118 -9.60 -0.80 5.30
C GLY A 118 -9.96 0.43 4.43
N ALA A 119 -9.32 1.58 4.67
CA ALA A 119 -9.45 2.75 3.80
C ALA A 119 -9.00 2.45 2.36
N LEU A 120 -7.93 1.67 2.15
CA LEU A 120 -7.48 1.25 0.82
C LEU A 120 -8.48 0.30 0.16
N ASP A 121 -9.06 -0.62 0.93
CA ASP A 121 -10.05 -1.57 0.43
C ASP A 121 -11.32 -0.85 -0.04
N ARG A 122 -11.80 0.15 0.71
CA ARG A 122 -12.96 0.96 0.31
C ARG A 122 -12.71 1.74 -0.99
N ILE A 123 -11.48 2.22 -1.21
CA ILE A 123 -11.10 2.84 -2.48
C ILE A 123 -11.18 1.81 -3.63
N ILE A 124 -10.65 0.61 -3.45
CA ILE A 124 -10.74 -0.46 -4.48
C ILE A 124 -12.20 -0.83 -4.74
N GLN A 125 -13.02 -0.98 -3.70
CA GLN A 125 -14.45 -1.29 -3.84
C GLN A 125 -15.20 -0.22 -4.64
N SER A 126 -14.78 1.03 -4.60
CA SER A 126 -15.48 2.13 -5.31
C SER A 126 -15.29 2.11 -6.82
N GLY A 127 -14.23 1.48 -7.36
CA GLY A 127 -13.99 1.47 -8.81
C GLY A 127 -12.81 0.62 -9.29
N GLY A 128 -12.05 0.00 -8.38
CA GLY A 128 -10.85 -0.77 -8.72
C GLY A 128 -11.11 -2.16 -9.32
N PHE A 129 -12.24 -2.34 -9.99
CA PHE A 129 -12.71 -3.61 -10.55
C PHE A 129 -13.27 -3.41 -11.97
N ILE A 130 -13.63 -4.53 -12.62
CA ILE A 130 -14.36 -4.60 -13.88
C ILE A 130 -15.70 -5.25 -13.61
N SER A 131 -16.82 -4.53 -13.88
CA SER A 131 -18.19 -5.04 -13.71
C SER A 131 -18.81 -5.53 -15.02
N ILE A 132 -18.31 -5.05 -16.17
CA ILE A 132 -18.84 -5.37 -17.49
C ILE A 132 -18.29 -6.71 -17.96
N ASN A 133 -19.17 -7.59 -18.39
CA ASN A 133 -18.76 -8.83 -19.04
C ASN A 133 -18.09 -8.49 -20.39
N THR A 134 -16.81 -8.84 -20.50
CA THR A 134 -16.01 -8.59 -21.71
C THR A 134 -16.09 -9.73 -22.73
N GLY A 135 -16.97 -10.70 -22.52
CA GLY A 135 -17.20 -11.83 -23.42
C GLY A 135 -16.23 -13.00 -23.20
N SER A 136 -16.12 -13.85 -24.21
CA SER A 136 -15.21 -14.99 -24.25
C SER A 136 -13.80 -14.59 -24.74
N ALA A 137 -12.90 -15.55 -24.82
CA ALA A 137 -11.57 -15.35 -25.41
C ALA A 137 -11.66 -14.71 -26.80
N PRO A 138 -10.76 -13.76 -27.14
CA PRO A 138 -10.77 -13.14 -28.46
C PRO A 138 -10.50 -14.16 -29.56
N ASP A 139 -11.02 -13.86 -30.77
CA ASP A 139 -10.70 -14.63 -31.97
C ASP A 139 -9.20 -14.65 -32.22
N GLY A 140 -8.67 -15.75 -32.77
CA GLY A 140 -7.26 -15.88 -33.09
C GLY A 140 -6.72 -14.84 -34.08
N ASN A 141 -7.60 -14.17 -34.83
CA ASN A 141 -7.26 -13.07 -35.74
C ASN A 141 -7.49 -11.68 -35.11
N ALA A 142 -7.91 -11.59 -33.86
CA ALA A 142 -8.10 -10.32 -33.19
C ALA A 142 -6.78 -9.57 -33.09
N ILE A 143 -6.82 -8.24 -33.23
CA ILE A 143 -5.63 -7.39 -33.02
C ILE A 143 -5.31 -7.43 -31.50
N PRO A 144 -4.12 -7.92 -31.09
CA PRO A 144 -3.73 -7.97 -29.69
C PRO A 144 -3.54 -6.56 -29.12
N VAL A 145 -3.55 -6.45 -27.80
CA VAL A 145 -3.17 -5.21 -27.12
C VAL A 145 -1.72 -4.87 -27.45
N ALA A 146 -1.44 -3.63 -27.81
CA ALA A 146 -0.08 -3.18 -28.09
C ALA A 146 0.83 -3.45 -26.88
N LYS A 147 2.01 -4.04 -27.13
CA LYS A 147 2.95 -4.43 -26.06
C LYS A 147 3.23 -3.30 -25.07
N GLY A 148 3.53 -2.08 -25.55
CA GLY A 148 3.81 -0.95 -24.65
C GLY A 148 2.64 -0.60 -23.73
N ALA A 149 1.40 -0.69 -24.19
CA ALA A 149 0.23 -0.46 -23.34
C ALA A 149 0.04 -1.58 -22.31
N ALA A 150 0.32 -2.84 -22.73
CA ALA A 150 0.25 -3.99 -21.83
C ALA A 150 1.35 -3.93 -20.76
N ASP A 151 2.58 -3.60 -21.13
CA ASP A 151 3.71 -3.48 -20.19
C ASP A 151 3.41 -2.42 -19.12
N VAL A 152 3.02 -1.22 -19.51
CA VAL A 152 2.66 -0.13 -18.57
C VAL A 152 1.46 -0.52 -17.68
N ALA A 153 0.48 -1.25 -18.22
CA ALA A 153 -0.63 -1.76 -17.41
C ALA A 153 -0.13 -2.76 -16.35
N MET A 154 0.81 -3.65 -16.72
CA MET A 154 1.36 -4.66 -15.81
C MET A 154 2.28 -4.05 -14.76
N ASP A 155 3.07 -3.03 -15.09
CA ASP A 155 3.88 -2.29 -14.11
C ASP A 155 3.00 -1.73 -12.98
N THR A 156 1.85 -1.15 -13.32
CA THR A 156 0.90 -0.64 -12.32
C THR A 156 0.10 -1.74 -11.62
N ALA A 157 -0.15 -2.87 -12.30
CA ALA A 157 -0.80 -4.04 -11.71
C ALA A 157 0.05 -4.70 -10.61
N ALA A 158 1.36 -4.45 -10.59
CA ALA A 158 2.28 -4.94 -9.57
C ALA A 158 1.95 -4.42 -8.15
N CYS A 159 1.10 -3.40 -8.01
CA CYS A 159 0.70 -2.86 -6.72
C CYS A 159 0.10 -3.96 -5.82
N ILE A 160 0.71 -4.16 -4.65
CA ILE A 160 0.29 -5.16 -3.63
C ILE A 160 -0.59 -4.56 -2.52
N GLY A 161 -0.95 -3.28 -2.59
CA GLY A 161 -1.80 -2.63 -1.58
C GLY A 161 -1.18 -2.54 -0.18
N CYS A 162 0.15 -2.53 -0.06
CA CYS A 162 0.82 -2.55 1.24
C CYS A 162 0.65 -1.26 2.06
N GLY A 163 0.46 -0.10 1.41
CA GLY A 163 0.31 1.18 2.08
C GLY A 163 1.63 1.93 2.33
N ALA A 164 2.79 1.41 1.92
CA ALA A 164 4.09 2.06 2.08
C ALA A 164 4.13 3.48 1.49
N CYS A 165 3.57 3.67 0.30
CA CYS A 165 3.46 4.96 -0.36
C CYS A 165 2.71 6.03 0.46
N VAL A 166 1.73 5.60 1.27
CA VAL A 166 1.00 6.49 2.19
C VAL A 166 1.82 6.75 3.44
N ALA A 167 2.40 5.70 4.02
CA ALA A 167 3.14 5.78 5.27
C ALA A 167 4.42 6.61 5.16
N GLN A 168 5.12 6.55 4.02
CA GLN A 168 6.32 7.34 3.76
C GLN A 168 6.00 8.79 3.36
N CYS A 169 4.82 9.04 2.80
CA CYS A 169 4.45 10.38 2.35
C CYS A 169 4.32 11.36 3.52
N PRO A 170 4.98 12.52 3.52
CA PRO A 170 4.84 13.53 4.58
C PRO A 170 3.40 13.99 4.80
N ASN A 171 2.59 13.94 3.75
CA ASN A 171 1.17 14.31 3.80
C ASN A 171 0.24 13.10 4.07
N GLY A 172 0.75 11.88 4.08
CA GLY A 172 -0.09 10.67 4.15
C GLY A 172 -1.04 10.53 2.95
N ALA A 173 -0.59 10.89 1.75
CA ALA A 173 -1.40 10.92 0.54
C ALA A 173 -1.49 9.55 -0.12
N ALA A 174 -2.68 9.17 -0.63
CA ALA A 174 -2.91 7.86 -1.28
C ALA A 174 -2.88 7.92 -2.81
N GLN A 175 -2.44 9.02 -3.40
CA GLN A 175 -2.51 9.25 -4.86
C GLN A 175 -1.79 8.18 -5.67
N LEU A 176 -0.59 7.71 -5.25
CA LEU A 176 0.11 6.66 -5.99
C LEU A 176 -0.65 5.33 -5.98
N PHE A 177 -1.24 4.95 -4.85
CA PHE A 177 -2.08 3.76 -4.74
C PHE A 177 -3.29 3.82 -5.69
N VAL A 178 -4.01 4.94 -5.69
CA VAL A 178 -5.17 5.16 -6.56
C VAL A 178 -4.75 5.20 -8.02
N ALA A 179 -3.65 5.92 -8.33
CA ALA A 179 -3.09 6.06 -9.66
C ALA A 179 -2.69 4.70 -10.27
N ALA A 180 -2.10 3.82 -9.47
CA ALA A 180 -1.72 2.48 -9.91
C ALA A 180 -2.94 1.70 -10.44
N LYS A 181 -4.04 1.67 -9.69
CA LYS A 181 -5.24 0.93 -10.11
C LYS A 181 -5.97 1.59 -11.29
N ILE A 182 -6.10 2.90 -11.30
CA ILE A 182 -6.71 3.64 -12.43
C ILE A 182 -5.89 3.43 -13.69
N SER A 183 -4.57 3.50 -13.62
CA SER A 183 -3.69 3.29 -14.76
C SER A 183 -3.73 1.83 -15.25
N HIS A 184 -3.63 0.86 -14.34
CA HIS A 184 -3.75 -0.56 -14.65
C HIS A 184 -4.96 -0.83 -15.55
N LEU A 185 -6.15 -0.50 -15.10
CA LEU A 185 -7.39 -0.75 -15.85
C LEU A 185 -7.60 0.25 -17.00
N GLY A 186 -7.04 1.45 -16.89
CA GLY A 186 -7.12 2.49 -17.92
C GLY A 186 -6.29 2.22 -19.18
N PHE A 187 -5.27 1.36 -19.12
CA PHE A 187 -4.48 0.93 -20.28
C PHE A 187 -5.02 -0.35 -20.95
N LEU A 188 -5.83 -1.12 -20.23
CA LEU A 188 -6.38 -2.38 -20.74
C LEU A 188 -7.76 -2.17 -21.41
N PRO A 189 -8.07 -2.92 -22.50
CA PRO A 189 -9.38 -2.87 -23.16
C PRO A 189 -10.54 -3.16 -22.19
N GLN A 190 -10.35 -4.11 -21.29
CA GLN A 190 -11.34 -4.53 -20.30
C GLN A 190 -11.76 -3.41 -19.34
N GLY A 191 -10.89 -2.47 -19.09
CA GLY A 191 -11.14 -1.34 -18.17
C GLY A 191 -11.72 -0.10 -18.85
N GLN A 192 -11.80 -0.06 -20.20
CA GLN A 192 -12.23 1.14 -20.93
C GLN A 192 -13.71 1.52 -20.69
N PRO A 193 -14.67 0.58 -20.64
CA PRO A 193 -16.07 0.94 -20.46
C PRO A 193 -16.34 1.76 -19.19
N GLU A 194 -15.61 1.48 -18.12
CA GLU A 194 -15.77 2.14 -16.80
C GLU A 194 -14.68 3.16 -16.47
N ARG A 195 -13.79 3.45 -17.41
CA ARG A 195 -12.56 4.25 -17.17
C ARG A 195 -12.84 5.58 -16.45
N TRP A 196 -13.78 6.37 -16.98
CA TRP A 196 -14.06 7.70 -16.45
C TRP A 196 -14.80 7.65 -15.11
N GLN A 197 -15.79 6.77 -15.02
CA GLN A 197 -16.54 6.54 -13.78
C GLN A 197 -15.62 6.04 -12.67
N ARG A 198 -14.68 5.14 -13.00
CA ARG A 198 -13.67 4.65 -12.06
C ARG A 198 -12.81 5.78 -11.52
N ALA A 199 -12.32 6.67 -12.39
CA ALA A 199 -11.47 7.78 -11.97
C ALA A 199 -12.22 8.72 -10.99
N GLU A 200 -13.48 9.08 -11.30
CA GLU A 200 -14.32 9.89 -10.41
C GLU A 200 -14.58 9.19 -9.07
N ALA A 201 -15.01 7.93 -9.12
CA ALA A 201 -15.44 7.19 -7.92
C ALA A 201 -14.26 6.93 -6.96
N MET A 202 -13.11 6.51 -7.48
CA MET A 202 -11.95 6.21 -6.64
C MET A 202 -11.32 7.47 -6.05
N VAL A 203 -11.28 8.58 -6.79
CA VAL A 203 -10.81 9.86 -6.24
C VAL A 203 -11.78 10.39 -5.19
N ALA A 204 -13.09 10.33 -5.45
CA ALA A 204 -14.11 10.76 -4.48
C ALA A 204 -14.04 9.92 -3.19
N GLN A 205 -13.83 8.62 -3.29
CA GLN A 205 -13.67 7.77 -2.12
C GLN A 205 -12.37 8.10 -1.36
N MET A 206 -11.25 8.30 -2.07
CA MET A 206 -9.98 8.70 -1.45
C MET A 206 -10.13 10.00 -0.64
N GLU A 207 -10.87 10.98 -1.14
CA GLU A 207 -11.12 12.26 -0.44
C GLU A 207 -12.03 12.10 0.80
N GLN A 208 -12.85 11.06 0.86
CA GLN A 208 -13.69 10.76 2.03
C GLN A 208 -12.91 10.06 3.15
N GLU A 209 -11.77 9.46 2.82
CA GLU A 209 -10.90 8.82 3.80
C GLU A 209 -9.96 9.86 4.45
N ALA A 210 -9.28 9.47 5.51
CA ALA A 210 -8.40 10.38 6.25
C ALA A 210 -7.01 10.58 5.62
N PHE A 211 -6.89 10.43 4.30
CA PHE A 211 -5.66 10.69 3.57
C PHE A 211 -5.42 12.19 3.35
N GLY A 212 -4.15 12.56 3.28
CA GLY A 212 -3.76 13.92 2.91
C GLY A 212 -3.68 14.14 1.40
N SER A 213 -3.45 15.40 1.01
CA SER A 213 -3.34 15.80 -0.40
C SER A 213 -1.91 15.67 -0.90
N CYS A 214 -1.75 15.24 -2.16
CA CYS A 214 -0.45 15.12 -2.80
C CYS A 214 0.16 16.49 -3.09
N THR A 215 1.42 16.68 -2.71
CA THR A 215 2.24 17.85 -3.05
C THR A 215 3.52 17.45 -3.80
N ASN A 216 3.53 16.25 -4.37
CA ASN A 216 4.54 15.74 -5.31
C ASN A 216 5.96 15.62 -4.72
N TYR A 217 6.08 15.16 -3.47
CA TYR A 217 7.38 14.94 -2.82
C TYR A 217 8.22 13.81 -3.45
N GLY A 218 7.58 12.79 -4.03
CA GLY A 218 8.27 11.63 -4.61
C GLY A 218 8.53 10.47 -3.66
N GLU A 219 8.41 10.65 -2.36
CA GLU A 219 8.65 9.61 -1.34
C GLU A 219 7.84 8.32 -1.53
N CYS A 220 6.66 8.45 -2.15
CA CYS A 220 5.79 7.30 -2.44
C CYS A 220 6.37 6.34 -3.48
N GLU A 221 7.10 6.86 -4.47
CA GLU A 221 7.82 6.06 -5.47
C GLU A 221 9.05 5.41 -4.83
N ALA A 222 9.86 6.19 -4.11
CA ALA A 222 11.06 5.70 -3.44
C ALA A 222 10.77 4.56 -2.45
N ALA A 223 9.66 4.65 -1.70
CA ALA A 223 9.26 3.62 -0.74
C ALA A 223 8.47 2.45 -1.34
N CYS A 224 8.18 2.47 -2.65
CA CYS A 224 7.35 1.44 -3.27
C CYS A 224 8.12 0.12 -3.45
N PRO A 225 7.74 -0.99 -2.77
CA PRO A 225 8.44 -2.26 -2.94
C PRO A 225 8.19 -2.91 -4.31
N LYS A 226 7.40 -2.25 -5.18
CA LYS A 226 7.11 -2.65 -6.55
C LYS A 226 7.51 -1.58 -7.57
N GLU A 227 8.27 -0.58 -7.14
CA GLU A 227 8.88 0.45 -7.99
C GLU A 227 7.89 1.14 -8.95
N ILE A 228 6.65 1.37 -8.45
CA ILE A 228 5.60 2.02 -9.24
C ILE A 228 5.91 3.50 -9.38
N SER A 229 6.04 3.99 -10.62
CA SER A 229 6.42 5.36 -10.90
C SER A 229 5.38 6.40 -10.48
N ILE A 230 5.86 7.53 -9.97
CA ILE A 230 5.06 8.72 -9.65
C ILE A 230 4.36 9.31 -10.89
N ASP A 231 4.84 9.02 -12.10
CA ASP A 231 4.24 9.46 -13.36
C ASP A 231 2.78 9.01 -13.51
N PHE A 232 2.40 7.92 -12.86
CA PHE A 232 1.01 7.46 -12.86
C PHE A 232 0.06 8.40 -12.12
N ILE A 233 0.56 9.27 -11.23
CA ILE A 233 -0.25 10.33 -10.62
C ILE A 233 -0.67 11.36 -11.68
N ALA A 234 0.20 11.70 -12.62
CA ALA A 234 -0.16 12.57 -13.74
C ALA A 234 -1.26 11.92 -14.61
N ARG A 235 -1.18 10.60 -14.82
CA ARG A 235 -2.22 9.86 -15.54
C ARG A 235 -3.56 9.87 -14.79
N LEU A 236 -3.57 9.66 -13.49
CA LEU A 236 -4.77 9.78 -12.65
C LEU A 236 -5.39 11.17 -12.81
N ASN A 237 -4.60 12.22 -12.68
CA ASN A 237 -5.07 13.60 -12.81
C ASN A 237 -5.68 13.87 -14.19
N HIS A 238 -5.04 13.39 -15.25
CA HIS A 238 -5.55 13.48 -16.61
C HIS A 238 -6.91 12.77 -16.77
N ASP A 239 -7.04 11.55 -16.27
CA ASP A 239 -8.27 10.79 -16.39
C ASP A 239 -9.40 11.39 -15.54
N PHE A 240 -9.09 11.88 -14.35
CA PHE A 240 -10.04 12.59 -13.49
C PHE A 240 -10.54 13.88 -14.10
N LEU A 241 -9.64 14.72 -14.64
CA LEU A 241 -10.03 15.95 -15.35
C LEU A 241 -10.94 15.67 -16.54
N ARG A 242 -10.61 14.67 -17.36
CA ARG A 242 -11.48 14.28 -18.48
C ARG A 242 -12.84 13.78 -18.02
N ALA A 243 -12.89 12.97 -16.98
CA ALA A 243 -14.13 12.46 -16.42
C ALA A 243 -15.04 13.61 -15.95
N THR A 244 -14.48 14.61 -15.26
CA THR A 244 -15.24 15.76 -14.75
C THR A 244 -15.69 16.72 -15.85
N LEU A 245 -14.85 16.96 -16.86
CA LEU A 245 -15.17 17.89 -17.98
C LEU A 245 -16.19 17.31 -18.96
N TRP A 246 -16.19 15.99 -19.17
CA TRP A 246 -17.09 15.33 -20.11
C TRP A 246 -18.35 14.77 -19.47
N ARG A 247 -18.56 15.04 -18.21
CA ARG A 247 -19.84 14.74 -17.56
C ARG A 247 -20.91 15.53 -18.28
N ALA A 248 -21.72 14.86 -19.15
CA ALA A 248 -22.93 15.45 -19.70
C ALA A 248 -23.75 15.99 -18.51
N PRO A 249 -24.29 17.23 -18.59
CA PRO A 249 -25.09 17.76 -17.51
C PRO A 249 -26.17 16.73 -17.17
N LYS A 250 -26.21 16.27 -15.91
CA LYS A 250 -27.29 15.40 -15.44
C LYS A 250 -28.57 16.10 -15.85
N ALA A 251 -29.38 15.46 -16.68
CA ALA A 251 -30.68 15.97 -17.02
C ALA A 251 -31.36 16.34 -15.69
N ARG A 252 -31.60 17.62 -15.46
CA ARG A 252 -32.37 18.09 -14.31
C ARG A 252 -33.69 17.33 -14.39
N GLY A 253 -33.88 16.40 -13.46
CA GLY A 253 -35.11 15.65 -13.35
C GLY A 253 -36.26 16.63 -13.41
N GLY A 254 -37.06 16.56 -14.47
CA GLY A 254 -38.26 17.33 -14.59
C GLY A 254 -39.11 17.06 -13.36
N GLY A 255 -39.27 18.06 -12.52
CA GLY A 255 -40.31 18.06 -11.53
C GLY A 255 -41.65 17.97 -12.26
N GLY A 256 -42.18 16.76 -12.33
CA GLY A 256 -43.55 16.52 -12.71
C GLY A 256 -44.43 17.14 -11.63
N ALA A 257 -44.94 18.33 -11.90
CA ALA A 257 -46.18 18.79 -11.27
C ALA A 257 -47.33 17.94 -11.87
N GLY A 258 -48.11 17.35 -10.99
CA GLY A 258 -49.28 16.57 -11.28
C GLY A 258 -49.87 16.03 -10.01
#